data_3affdffa8c699de4f0dd5c22f0b450dd
#
_entry.id   3affdffa8c699de4f0dd5c22f0b450dd
#
_cell.length_a   1.000
_cell.length_b   1.000
_cell.length_c   1.000
_cell.angle_alpha   90.00
_cell.angle_beta   90.00
_cell.angle_gamma   90.00
#
_symmetry.space_group_name_H-M   'P 1'
#
loop_
_entity.id
_entity.type
_entity.pdbx_description
1 polymer ?
#
loop_
_entity_poly.entity_id
_entity_poly.type
_entity_poly.pdbx_seq_one_letter_code
_entity_poly.pdbx_strand_id
1 'polypeptide(L)'
;MANTFYIIRHGETNWNILGKTQGHGNSNLTSKGKEQASTLAKSMSKYPIDYIYTSDLGRAVETANIIADELKLEAIETPALREMGFGVWEGLLIDEIKKDYDDIYKSWRNTPHLAEIPGGETLQIIQQRVDNFIKDLNEKYDNKHIVLVSHSVTVRVILLSCLASSLKNIYRIKQDNTALNIVEFRNYGPVVIKMNDTSHFISDSTAKNSALE
;
A
#
# COMPACT_ATOMS: atom_id res chain seq x y z
N MET A 1 -15.70 18.54 -9.33
CA MET A 1 -15.55 17.35 -10.19
C MET A 1 -14.70 16.33 -9.46
N ALA A 2 -14.74 15.06 -9.81
CA ALA A 2 -14.22 14.01 -8.93
C ALA A 2 -12.98 13.35 -9.51
N ASN A 3 -11.83 13.42 -8.82
CA ASN A 3 -10.71 12.56 -9.15
C ASN A 3 -10.97 11.14 -8.65
N THR A 4 -10.52 10.14 -9.41
CA THR A 4 -10.60 8.74 -9.04
C THR A 4 -9.21 8.20 -8.80
N PHE A 5 -8.97 7.66 -7.59
CA PHE A 5 -7.69 7.06 -7.22
C PHE A 5 -7.78 5.54 -7.24
N TYR A 6 -6.83 4.91 -7.91
CA TYR A 6 -6.62 3.46 -7.98
C TYR A 6 -5.42 3.13 -7.11
N ILE A 7 -5.66 2.70 -5.89
CA ILE A 7 -4.65 2.53 -4.86
C ILE A 7 -4.25 1.06 -4.80
N ILE A 8 -2.97 0.76 -4.97
CA ILE A 8 -2.44 -0.57 -5.21
C ILE A 8 -1.30 -0.86 -4.23
N ARG A 9 -1.31 -2.03 -3.60
CA ARG A 9 -0.14 -2.56 -2.90
C ARG A 9 0.81 -3.20 -3.91
N HIS A 10 2.13 -3.04 -3.73
CA HIS A 10 3.15 -3.69 -4.56
C HIS A 10 2.97 -5.22 -4.65
N GLY A 11 3.56 -5.85 -5.67
CA GLY A 11 3.59 -7.30 -5.87
C GLY A 11 4.35 -8.06 -4.77
N GLU A 12 4.18 -9.38 -4.73
CA GLU A 12 4.85 -10.26 -3.76
C GLU A 12 6.38 -10.13 -3.85
N THR A 13 7.05 -10.02 -2.68
CA THR A 13 8.51 -9.94 -2.55
C THR A 13 9.08 -11.17 -1.85
N ASN A 14 10.39 -11.37 -1.94
CA ASN A 14 11.08 -12.42 -1.20
C ASN A 14 10.87 -12.30 0.32
N TRP A 15 10.82 -11.07 0.86
CA TRP A 15 10.57 -10.86 2.29
C TRP A 15 9.12 -11.12 2.69
N ASN A 16 8.15 -10.97 1.78
CA ASN A 16 6.77 -11.44 2.04
C ASN A 16 6.74 -12.95 2.24
N ILE A 17 7.44 -13.73 1.39
CA ILE A 17 7.52 -15.20 1.51
C ILE A 17 8.20 -15.61 2.82
N LEU A 18 9.29 -14.93 3.18
CA LEU A 18 10.07 -15.23 4.38
C LEU A 18 9.40 -14.75 5.68
N GLY A 19 8.34 -13.96 5.62
CA GLY A 19 7.71 -13.36 6.80
C GLY A 19 8.61 -12.32 7.49
N LYS A 20 9.42 -11.60 6.73
CA LYS A 20 10.28 -10.53 7.24
C LYS A 20 9.60 -9.17 7.14
N THR A 21 9.76 -8.35 8.17
CA THR A 21 9.32 -6.96 8.19
C THR A 21 10.15 -6.14 7.20
N GLN A 22 9.50 -5.44 6.28
CA GLN A 22 10.22 -4.71 5.23
C GLN A 22 10.48 -3.24 5.57
N GLY A 23 9.44 -2.49 5.91
CA GLY A 23 9.57 -1.04 6.11
C GLY A 23 10.22 -0.36 4.91
N HIS A 24 11.29 0.38 5.17
CA HIS A 24 12.13 1.00 4.15
C HIS A 24 13.24 0.05 3.62
N GLY A 25 13.42 -1.12 4.22
CA GLY A 25 14.31 -2.16 3.70
C GLY A 25 13.91 -2.60 2.30
N ASN A 26 14.89 -3.01 1.49
CA ASN A 26 14.65 -3.38 0.10
C ASN A 26 14.58 -4.91 -0.05
N SER A 27 13.55 -5.36 -0.76
CA SER A 27 13.35 -6.75 -1.17
C SER A 27 12.74 -6.78 -2.56
N ASN A 28 13.36 -7.56 -3.46
CA ASN A 28 12.93 -7.65 -4.86
C ASN A 28 11.61 -8.39 -4.99
N LEU A 29 10.84 -8.07 -6.03
CA LEU A 29 9.67 -8.86 -6.42
C LEU A 29 10.10 -10.29 -6.75
N THR A 30 9.24 -11.25 -6.37
CA THR A 30 9.35 -12.63 -6.85
C THR A 30 8.87 -12.73 -8.30
N SER A 31 9.14 -13.86 -8.96
CA SER A 31 8.54 -14.13 -10.28
C SER A 31 7.01 -14.06 -10.21
N LYS A 32 6.41 -14.56 -9.13
CA LYS A 32 4.98 -14.46 -8.88
C LYS A 32 4.54 -13.01 -8.65
N GLY A 33 5.31 -12.19 -7.93
CA GLY A 33 5.02 -10.77 -7.75
C GLY A 33 5.00 -9.99 -9.06
N LYS A 34 5.90 -10.31 -9.99
CA LYS A 34 5.90 -9.73 -11.35
C LYS A 34 4.69 -10.18 -12.17
N GLU A 35 4.33 -11.46 -12.09
CA GLU A 35 3.14 -12.00 -12.73
C GLU A 35 1.86 -11.34 -12.18
N GLN A 36 1.77 -11.17 -10.85
CA GLN A 36 0.70 -10.44 -10.19
C GLN A 36 0.56 -9.01 -10.76
N ALA A 37 1.67 -8.28 -10.83
CA ALA A 37 1.69 -6.92 -11.37
C ALA A 37 1.27 -6.88 -12.85
N SER A 38 1.73 -7.83 -13.67
CA SER A 38 1.36 -7.93 -15.09
C SER A 38 -0.12 -8.24 -15.28
N THR A 39 -0.68 -9.16 -14.48
CA THR A 39 -2.10 -9.52 -14.54
C THR A 39 -2.99 -8.35 -14.11
N LEU A 40 -2.60 -7.63 -13.05
CA LEU A 40 -3.26 -6.40 -12.65
C LEU A 40 -3.20 -5.35 -13.77
N ALA A 41 -2.03 -5.10 -14.34
CA ALA A 41 -1.82 -4.11 -15.41
C ALA A 41 -2.78 -4.34 -16.59
N LYS A 42 -2.89 -5.57 -17.08
CA LYS A 42 -3.85 -5.95 -18.13
C LYS A 42 -5.29 -5.65 -17.72
N SER A 43 -5.66 -5.95 -16.47
CA SER A 43 -7.01 -5.68 -15.96
C SER A 43 -7.31 -4.18 -15.84
N MET A 44 -6.27 -3.36 -15.73
CA MET A 44 -6.40 -1.90 -15.60
C MET A 44 -6.59 -1.18 -16.94
N SER A 45 -6.31 -1.82 -18.08
CA SER A 45 -6.50 -1.23 -19.43
C SER A 45 -7.95 -0.80 -19.71
N LYS A 46 -8.92 -1.30 -18.94
CA LYS A 46 -10.34 -0.88 -19.03
C LYS A 46 -10.64 0.46 -18.35
N TYR A 47 -9.72 0.99 -17.54
CA TYR A 47 -9.87 2.27 -16.86
C TYR A 47 -9.12 3.38 -17.61
N PRO A 48 -9.66 4.61 -17.67
CA PRO A 48 -9.03 5.72 -18.38
C PRO A 48 -7.94 6.38 -17.51
N ILE A 49 -6.86 5.66 -17.21
CA ILE A 49 -5.79 6.14 -16.33
C ILE A 49 -5.03 7.30 -16.97
N ASP A 50 -4.89 8.41 -16.24
CA ASP A 50 -4.14 9.60 -16.68
C ASP A 50 -2.72 9.66 -16.10
N TYR A 51 -2.53 9.24 -14.83
CA TYR A 51 -1.27 9.38 -14.11
C TYR A 51 -0.98 8.17 -13.22
N ILE A 52 0.30 7.87 -13.04
CA ILE A 52 0.79 6.84 -12.12
C ILE A 52 1.79 7.49 -11.17
N TYR A 53 1.52 7.44 -9.88
CA TYR A 53 2.45 7.77 -8.81
C TYR A 53 2.83 6.50 -8.04
N THR A 54 4.08 6.40 -7.64
CA THR A 54 4.59 5.25 -6.90
C THR A 54 5.47 5.67 -5.74
N SER A 55 5.47 4.86 -4.68
CA SER A 55 6.56 4.92 -3.71
C SER A 55 7.90 4.74 -4.42
N ASP A 56 8.93 5.43 -3.96
CA ASP A 56 10.32 5.31 -4.44
C ASP A 56 11.06 4.07 -3.88
N LEU A 57 10.38 3.20 -3.12
CA LEU A 57 10.94 1.91 -2.70
C LEU A 57 10.88 0.89 -3.83
N GLY A 58 12.00 0.23 -4.13
CA GLY A 58 12.23 -0.57 -5.33
C GLY A 58 11.12 -1.55 -5.70
N ARG A 59 10.52 -2.26 -4.73
CA ARG A 59 9.39 -3.18 -4.96
C ARG A 59 8.12 -2.48 -5.50
N ALA A 60 7.87 -1.25 -5.07
CA ALA A 60 6.74 -0.45 -5.56
C ALA A 60 7.08 0.14 -6.95
N VAL A 61 8.30 0.64 -7.12
CA VAL A 61 8.79 1.13 -8.42
C VAL A 61 8.70 0.03 -9.48
N GLU A 62 9.20 -1.18 -9.19
CA GLU A 62 9.14 -2.31 -10.13
C GLU A 62 7.69 -2.70 -10.47
N THR A 63 6.79 -2.71 -9.47
CA THR A 63 5.36 -2.95 -9.69
C THR A 63 4.73 -1.86 -10.57
N ALA A 64 5.03 -0.59 -10.27
CA ALA A 64 4.50 0.55 -11.01
C ALA A 64 4.99 0.58 -12.46
N ASN A 65 6.26 0.25 -12.70
CA ASN A 65 6.82 0.21 -14.05
C ASN A 65 6.14 -0.86 -14.92
N ILE A 66 5.86 -2.05 -14.36
CA ILE A 66 5.10 -3.08 -15.09
C ILE A 66 3.69 -2.58 -15.47
N ILE A 67 3.03 -1.81 -14.58
CA ILE A 67 1.72 -1.21 -14.88
C ILE A 67 1.86 -0.10 -15.91
N ALA A 68 2.87 0.75 -15.80
CA ALA A 68 3.14 1.88 -16.67
C ALA A 68 3.43 1.43 -18.11
N ASP A 69 4.23 0.38 -18.28
CA ASP A 69 4.54 -0.21 -19.58
C ASP A 69 3.28 -0.70 -20.32
N GLU A 70 2.38 -1.39 -19.61
CA GLU A 70 1.11 -1.87 -20.18
C GLU A 70 0.20 -0.71 -20.59
N LEU A 71 0.10 0.33 -19.73
CA LEU A 71 -0.78 1.48 -19.94
C LEU A 71 -0.14 2.56 -20.84
N LYS A 72 1.14 2.42 -21.23
CA LYS A 72 1.93 3.41 -21.99
C LYS A 72 1.99 4.76 -21.31
N LEU A 73 2.22 4.76 -20.00
CA LEU A 73 2.38 5.92 -19.15
C LEU A 73 3.75 5.87 -18.46
N GLU A 74 4.10 6.95 -17.77
CA GLU A 74 5.29 7.01 -16.91
C GLU A 74 4.88 6.95 -15.44
N ALA A 75 5.68 6.27 -14.62
CA ALA A 75 5.51 6.22 -13.18
C ALA A 75 6.34 7.35 -12.52
N ILE A 76 5.69 8.17 -11.71
CA ILE A 76 6.30 9.29 -10.98
C ILE A 76 6.58 8.82 -9.54
N GLU A 77 7.84 8.76 -9.17
CA GLU A 77 8.26 8.35 -7.82
C GLU A 77 8.03 9.46 -6.80
N THR A 78 7.60 9.06 -5.59
CA THR A 78 7.42 9.99 -4.47
C THR A 78 7.65 9.30 -3.12
N PRO A 79 8.36 9.93 -2.19
CA PRO A 79 8.50 9.41 -0.82
C PRO A 79 7.19 9.48 -0.03
N ALA A 80 6.19 10.25 -0.48
CA ALA A 80 4.90 10.35 0.17
C ALA A 80 4.14 9.01 0.24
N LEU A 81 4.42 8.09 -0.69
CA LEU A 81 3.80 6.76 -0.77
C LEU A 81 4.66 5.64 -0.16
N ARG A 82 5.80 5.94 0.50
CA ARG A 82 6.61 4.92 1.19
C ARG A 82 5.81 4.16 2.23
N GLU A 83 6.24 2.92 2.49
CA GLU A 83 5.76 2.14 3.63
C GLU A 83 6.12 2.83 4.95
N MET A 84 5.46 2.44 6.01
CA MET A 84 5.88 2.77 7.37
C MET A 84 7.32 2.31 7.60
N GLY A 85 8.18 3.22 8.07
CA GLY A 85 9.48 2.83 8.60
C GLY A 85 9.29 2.04 9.89
N PHE A 86 9.74 0.79 9.91
CA PHE A 86 9.61 -0.08 11.08
C PHE A 86 10.86 -0.06 11.99
N GLY A 87 11.83 0.83 11.73
CA GLY A 87 12.99 1.02 12.59
C GLY A 87 13.71 -0.29 12.90
N VAL A 88 13.88 -0.58 14.19
CA VAL A 88 14.64 -1.79 14.63
C VAL A 88 14.02 -3.13 14.21
N TRP A 89 12.79 -3.14 13.69
CA TRP A 89 12.16 -4.36 13.22
C TRP A 89 12.47 -4.70 11.76
N GLU A 90 13.04 -3.75 10.99
CA GLU A 90 13.33 -3.98 9.58
C GLU A 90 14.32 -5.13 9.37
N GLY A 91 13.96 -6.08 8.51
CA GLY A 91 14.73 -7.28 8.22
C GLY A 91 14.53 -8.43 9.22
N LEU A 92 13.87 -8.21 10.35
CA LEU A 92 13.59 -9.25 11.33
C LEU A 92 12.37 -10.10 10.93
N LEU A 93 12.39 -11.36 11.36
CA LEU A 93 11.23 -12.25 11.34
C LEU A 93 10.25 -11.86 12.45
N ILE A 94 8.97 -12.13 12.27
CA ILE A 94 7.96 -11.86 13.30
C ILE A 94 8.25 -12.57 14.62
N ASP A 95 8.80 -13.79 14.57
CA ASP A 95 9.12 -14.52 15.81
C ASP A 95 10.33 -13.93 16.54
N GLU A 96 11.28 -13.33 15.81
CA GLU A 96 12.38 -12.55 16.41
C GLU A 96 11.83 -11.26 17.08
N ILE A 97 10.92 -10.55 16.40
CA ILE A 97 10.27 -9.36 16.96
C ILE A 97 9.48 -9.72 18.23
N LYS A 98 8.69 -10.78 18.22
CA LYS A 98 7.94 -11.25 19.41
C LYS A 98 8.87 -11.61 20.56
N LYS A 99 10.03 -12.23 20.26
CA LYS A 99 10.99 -12.62 21.27
C LYS A 99 11.70 -11.42 21.90
N ASP A 100 12.17 -10.50 21.05
CA ASP A 100 13.10 -9.46 21.48
C ASP A 100 12.40 -8.13 21.80
N TYR A 101 11.13 -7.93 21.33
CA TYR A 101 10.34 -6.70 21.46
C TYR A 101 8.87 -6.98 21.83
N ASP A 102 8.60 -7.97 22.69
CA ASP A 102 7.27 -8.49 23.00
C ASP A 102 6.25 -7.41 23.39
N ASP A 103 6.61 -6.49 24.28
CA ASP A 103 5.70 -5.42 24.74
C ASP A 103 5.33 -4.46 23.61
N ILE A 104 6.30 -4.07 22.77
CA ILE A 104 6.06 -3.20 21.62
C ILE A 104 5.24 -3.93 20.57
N TYR A 105 5.52 -5.22 20.33
CA TYR A 105 4.74 -6.05 19.41
C TYR A 105 3.29 -6.20 19.88
N LYS A 106 3.04 -6.42 21.17
CA LYS A 106 1.69 -6.46 21.74
C LYS A 106 0.97 -5.11 21.59
N SER A 107 1.68 -3.99 21.81
CA SER A 107 1.12 -2.66 21.57
C SER A 107 0.75 -2.48 20.09
N TRP A 108 1.65 -2.84 19.18
CA TRP A 108 1.40 -2.81 17.74
C TRP A 108 0.17 -3.63 17.32
N ARG A 109 -0.05 -4.79 17.94
CA ARG A 109 -1.21 -5.66 17.62
C ARG A 109 -2.52 -5.19 18.25
N ASN A 110 -2.49 -4.66 19.44
CA ASN A 110 -3.71 -4.36 20.24
C ASN A 110 -4.10 -2.88 20.18
N THR A 111 -3.12 -1.99 20.13
CA THR A 111 -3.28 -0.53 20.11
C THR A 111 -2.36 0.12 19.08
N PRO A 112 -2.45 -0.25 17.78
CA PRO A 112 -1.47 0.14 16.76
C PRO A 112 -1.29 1.66 16.62
N HIS A 113 -2.34 2.43 16.89
CA HIS A 113 -2.34 3.88 16.86
C HIS A 113 -1.58 4.54 18.02
N LEU A 114 -1.14 3.76 19.02
CA LEU A 114 -0.33 4.20 20.14
C LEU A 114 1.06 3.54 20.14
N ALA A 115 1.32 2.63 19.21
CA ALA A 115 2.59 1.91 19.16
C ALA A 115 3.72 2.80 18.63
N GLU A 116 4.84 2.78 19.35
CA GLU A 116 6.08 3.46 18.96
C GLU A 116 7.20 2.43 18.84
N ILE A 117 7.63 2.19 17.61
CA ILE A 117 8.73 1.27 17.30
C ILE A 117 10.03 2.08 17.30
N PRO A 118 11.06 1.71 18.08
CA PRO A 118 12.30 2.48 18.13
C PRO A 118 12.92 2.71 16.74
N GLY A 119 13.16 3.96 16.39
CA GLY A 119 13.69 4.36 15.08
C GLY A 119 12.68 4.23 13.92
N GLY A 120 11.43 3.87 14.20
CA GLY A 120 10.36 3.76 13.21
C GLY A 120 9.45 4.98 13.17
N GLU A 121 8.48 4.95 12.27
CA GLU A 121 7.40 5.93 12.15
C GLU A 121 6.18 5.49 13.00
N THR A 122 5.29 6.44 13.29
CA THR A 122 3.96 6.14 13.84
C THR A 122 2.91 6.18 12.73
N LEU A 123 1.74 5.59 12.97
CA LEU A 123 0.63 5.63 12.00
C LEU A 123 0.15 7.06 11.73
N GLN A 124 0.28 7.97 12.70
CA GLN A 124 -0.08 9.38 12.54
C GLN A 124 0.86 10.10 11.57
N ILE A 125 2.17 9.81 11.61
CA ILE A 125 3.15 10.35 10.66
C ILE A 125 2.79 9.90 9.24
N ILE A 126 2.46 8.62 9.05
CA ILE A 126 2.02 8.10 7.75
C ILE A 126 0.74 8.80 7.29
N GLN A 127 -0.26 8.90 8.18
CA GLN A 127 -1.53 9.55 7.87
C GLN A 127 -1.34 10.98 7.40
N GLN A 128 -0.60 11.79 8.16
CA GLN A 128 -0.32 13.17 7.78
C GLN A 128 0.36 13.28 6.41
N ARG A 129 1.35 12.40 6.14
CA ARG A 129 2.09 12.37 4.89
C ARG A 129 1.19 12.06 3.69
N VAL A 130 0.36 11.02 3.79
CA VAL A 130 -0.50 10.61 2.68
C VAL A 130 -1.70 11.52 2.49
N ASP A 131 -2.28 12.05 3.58
CA ASP A 131 -3.41 12.98 3.51
C ASP A 131 -2.99 14.29 2.81
N ASN A 132 -1.80 14.82 3.15
CA ASN A 132 -1.23 15.99 2.47
C ASN A 132 -1.01 15.69 0.98
N PHE A 133 -0.40 14.56 0.64
CA PHE A 133 -0.13 14.19 -0.74
C PHE A 133 -1.41 14.04 -1.58
N ILE A 134 -2.43 13.36 -1.04
CA ILE A 134 -3.72 13.21 -1.73
C ILE A 134 -4.44 14.55 -1.88
N LYS A 135 -4.35 15.43 -0.87
CA LYS A 135 -4.88 16.78 -0.96
C LYS A 135 -4.20 17.57 -2.09
N ASP A 136 -2.87 17.56 -2.15
CA ASP A 136 -2.09 18.23 -3.21
C ASP A 136 -2.46 17.71 -4.61
N LEU A 137 -2.67 16.39 -4.76
CA LEU A 137 -3.13 15.81 -6.02
C LEU A 137 -4.55 16.26 -6.38
N ASN A 138 -5.46 16.36 -5.40
CA ASN A 138 -6.82 16.85 -5.65
C ASN A 138 -6.88 18.35 -5.97
N GLU A 139 -5.94 19.14 -5.46
CA GLU A 139 -5.80 20.56 -5.83
C GLU A 139 -5.17 20.74 -7.21
N LYS A 140 -4.23 19.85 -7.58
CA LYS A 140 -3.51 19.90 -8.85
C LYS A 140 -4.34 19.40 -10.03
N TYR A 141 -5.19 18.42 -9.81
CA TYR A 141 -5.92 17.72 -10.86
C TYR A 141 -7.43 17.80 -10.66
N ASP A 142 -8.15 17.82 -11.78
CA ASP A 142 -9.61 17.82 -11.81
C ASP A 142 -10.12 16.77 -12.80
N ASN A 143 -11.02 15.91 -12.35
CA ASN A 143 -11.63 14.84 -13.13
C ASN A 143 -10.59 13.87 -13.75
N LYS A 144 -9.57 13.51 -12.96
CA LYS A 144 -8.48 12.63 -13.39
C LYS A 144 -8.53 11.27 -12.72
N HIS A 145 -7.99 10.27 -13.41
CA HIS A 145 -7.84 8.91 -12.96
C HIS A 145 -6.37 8.65 -12.63
N ILE A 146 -6.06 8.45 -11.34
CA ILE A 146 -4.69 8.46 -10.82
C ILE A 146 -4.41 7.13 -10.13
N VAL A 147 -3.37 6.43 -10.57
CA VAL A 147 -2.85 5.24 -9.89
C VAL A 147 -1.88 5.64 -8.79
N LEU A 148 -1.99 5.02 -7.62
CA LEU A 148 -1.06 5.14 -6.50
C LEU A 148 -0.52 3.75 -6.16
N VAL A 149 0.76 3.47 -6.41
CA VAL A 149 1.40 2.21 -6.02
C VAL A 149 2.15 2.40 -4.72
N SER A 150 1.78 1.64 -3.70
CA SER A 150 2.26 1.81 -2.34
C SER A 150 2.38 0.45 -1.62
N HIS A 151 2.19 0.44 -0.30
CA HIS A 151 2.50 -0.67 0.60
C HIS A 151 1.32 -0.96 1.54
N SER A 152 1.41 -2.07 2.28
CA SER A 152 0.31 -2.60 3.08
C SER A 152 -0.21 -1.61 4.13
N VAL A 153 0.65 -1.08 5.00
CA VAL A 153 0.24 -0.16 6.07
C VAL A 153 -0.21 1.17 5.47
N THR A 154 0.54 1.71 4.52
CA THR A 154 0.24 2.99 3.88
C THR A 154 -1.11 2.97 3.15
N VAL A 155 -1.41 1.91 2.38
CA VAL A 155 -2.72 1.75 1.73
C VAL A 155 -3.85 1.67 2.74
N ARG A 156 -3.67 0.92 3.84
CA ARG A 156 -4.68 0.86 4.93
C ARG A 156 -4.92 2.22 5.56
N VAL A 157 -3.86 2.99 5.81
CA VAL A 157 -3.98 4.35 6.38
C VAL A 157 -4.76 5.26 5.42
N ILE A 158 -4.47 5.24 4.11
CA ILE A 158 -5.23 6.00 3.11
C ILE A 158 -6.72 5.63 3.17
N LEU A 159 -7.04 4.33 3.19
CA LEU A 159 -8.44 3.88 3.23
C LEU A 159 -9.14 4.27 4.53
N LEU A 160 -8.45 4.20 5.68
CA LEU A 160 -9.01 4.64 6.95
C LEU A 160 -9.28 6.15 6.96
N SER A 161 -8.38 6.96 6.39
CA SER A 161 -8.61 8.41 6.22
C SER A 161 -9.84 8.67 5.35
N CYS A 162 -9.95 7.98 4.21
CA CYS A 162 -11.12 8.12 3.32
C CYS A 162 -12.44 7.73 3.99
N LEU A 163 -12.41 6.75 4.92
CA LEU A 163 -13.58 6.30 5.67
C LEU A 163 -13.83 7.11 6.96
N ALA A 164 -13.05 8.16 7.23
CA ALA A 164 -13.05 8.90 8.49
C ALA A 164 -12.96 7.97 9.71
N SER A 165 -12.23 6.87 9.58
CA SER A 165 -12.09 5.83 10.60
C SER A 165 -10.80 5.99 11.40
N SER A 166 -10.84 5.62 12.67
CA SER A 166 -9.66 5.68 13.53
C SER A 166 -8.56 4.71 13.10
N LEU A 167 -7.31 5.14 13.19
CA LEU A 167 -6.12 4.32 12.93
C LEU A 167 -6.04 3.04 13.80
N LYS A 168 -6.75 2.99 14.94
CA LYS A 168 -6.90 1.76 15.74
C LYS A 168 -7.50 0.59 14.94
N ASN A 169 -8.20 0.90 13.84
CA ASN A 169 -8.90 -0.08 13.00
C ASN A 169 -8.03 -0.63 11.85
N ILE A 170 -6.71 -0.37 11.85
CA ILE A 170 -5.82 -0.73 10.73
C ILE A 170 -5.86 -2.22 10.36
N TYR A 171 -6.09 -3.09 11.32
CA TYR A 171 -6.20 -4.54 11.09
C TYR A 171 -7.59 -5.01 10.65
N ARG A 172 -8.56 -4.09 10.51
CA ARG A 172 -9.90 -4.40 9.99
C ARG A 172 -9.96 -4.31 8.46
N ILE A 173 -8.89 -3.86 7.83
CA ILE A 173 -8.76 -3.77 6.38
C ILE A 173 -7.64 -4.71 5.94
N LYS A 174 -7.98 -5.70 5.12
CA LYS A 174 -6.99 -6.57 4.47
C LYS A 174 -6.40 -5.88 3.26
N GLN A 175 -5.10 -6.11 2.98
CA GLN A 175 -4.44 -5.66 1.75
C GLN A 175 -3.52 -6.75 1.23
N ASP A 176 -3.95 -7.48 0.21
CA ASP A 176 -3.16 -8.49 -0.49
C ASP A 176 -2.18 -7.82 -1.47
N ASN A 177 -1.13 -8.54 -1.90
CA ASN A 177 -0.22 -8.04 -2.92
C ASN A 177 -0.99 -7.78 -4.22
N THR A 178 -0.71 -6.65 -4.87
CA THR A 178 -1.41 -6.11 -6.05
C THR A 178 -2.92 -5.95 -5.91
N ALA A 179 -3.45 -5.98 -4.68
CA ALA A 179 -4.86 -5.67 -4.44
C ALA A 179 -5.20 -4.26 -4.93
N LEU A 180 -6.31 -4.15 -5.66
CA LEU A 180 -6.82 -2.89 -6.19
C LEU A 180 -7.89 -2.31 -5.25
N ASN A 181 -7.70 -1.06 -4.87
CA ASN A 181 -8.69 -0.27 -4.16
C ASN A 181 -9.07 0.93 -5.03
N ILE A 182 -10.34 1.31 -5.07
CA ILE A 182 -10.82 2.44 -5.87
C ILE A 182 -11.55 3.42 -4.96
N VAL A 183 -11.12 4.68 -4.99
CA VAL A 183 -11.71 5.78 -4.22
C VAL A 183 -12.02 6.94 -5.16
N GLU A 184 -13.26 7.43 -5.13
CA GLU A 184 -13.69 8.64 -5.85
C GLU A 184 -13.77 9.82 -4.87
N PHE A 185 -13.08 10.91 -5.17
CA PHE A 185 -13.15 12.14 -4.38
C PHE A 185 -14.25 13.04 -4.94
N ARG A 186 -15.46 12.90 -4.38
CA ARG A 186 -16.65 13.65 -4.77
C ARG A 186 -16.75 14.98 -4.01
N ASN A 187 -17.70 15.84 -4.38
CA ASN A 187 -17.90 17.16 -3.74
C ASN A 187 -18.18 17.08 -2.23
N TYR A 188 -18.73 15.96 -1.77
CA TYR A 188 -19.05 15.73 -0.35
C TYR A 188 -18.01 14.84 0.37
N GLY A 189 -16.91 14.52 -0.28
CA GLY A 189 -15.81 13.77 0.28
C GLY A 189 -15.49 12.48 -0.48
N PRO A 190 -14.51 11.71 0.00
CA PRO A 190 -14.10 10.44 -0.61
C PRO A 190 -15.15 9.36 -0.45
N VAL A 191 -15.36 8.59 -1.52
CA VAL A 191 -16.25 7.42 -1.57
C VAL A 191 -15.43 6.21 -1.95
N VAL A 192 -15.33 5.23 -1.06
CA VAL A 192 -14.62 3.96 -1.34
C VAL A 192 -15.55 3.07 -2.18
N ILE A 193 -15.17 2.85 -3.44
CA ILE A 193 -15.93 2.06 -4.42
C ILE A 193 -15.53 0.58 -4.33
N LYS A 194 -14.24 0.33 -4.03
CA LYS A 194 -13.68 -1.02 -4.01
C LYS A 194 -12.54 -1.10 -3.01
N MET A 195 -12.45 -2.21 -2.28
CA MET A 195 -11.34 -2.51 -1.36
C MET A 195 -10.82 -3.91 -1.56
N ASN A 196 -9.50 -4.05 -1.54
CA ASN A 196 -8.78 -5.33 -1.60
C ASN A 196 -9.27 -6.26 -2.73
N ASP A 197 -9.56 -5.69 -3.90
CA ASP A 197 -9.98 -6.49 -5.06
C ASP A 197 -8.78 -7.20 -5.68
N THR A 198 -8.83 -8.51 -5.68
CA THR A 198 -7.85 -9.42 -6.28
C THR A 198 -8.47 -10.26 -7.40
N SER A 199 -9.63 -9.88 -7.92
CA SER A 199 -10.38 -10.62 -8.95
C SER A 199 -9.65 -10.72 -10.30
N HIS A 200 -8.59 -9.95 -10.49
CA HIS A 200 -7.69 -10.06 -11.64
C HIS A 200 -6.82 -11.32 -11.58
N PHE A 201 -6.70 -11.99 -10.41
CA PHE A 201 -6.10 -13.32 -10.35
C PHE A 201 -7.16 -14.38 -10.69
N ILE A 202 -6.84 -15.26 -11.60
CA ILE A 202 -7.55 -16.56 -11.71
C ILE A 202 -7.07 -17.33 -10.47
N SER A 203 -7.97 -17.55 -9.53
CA SER A 203 -7.71 -18.00 -8.19
C SER A 203 -6.76 -19.19 -8.08
N ASP A 204 -5.55 -18.96 -7.59
CA ASP A 204 -4.84 -19.94 -6.78
C ASP A 204 -5.05 -19.56 -5.30
N SER A 205 -5.88 -20.32 -4.62
CA SER A 205 -6.43 -20.05 -3.30
C SER A 205 -5.45 -20.24 -2.12
N THR A 206 -4.15 -19.96 -2.29
CA THR A 206 -3.13 -20.21 -1.25
C THR A 206 -2.15 -19.08 -1.02
N ALA A 207 -2.58 -17.82 -1.16
CA ALA A 207 -1.73 -16.71 -0.71
C ALA A 207 -1.66 -16.71 0.83
N LYS A 208 -0.52 -17.14 1.40
CA LYS A 208 -0.21 -16.93 2.82
C LYS A 208 -0.19 -15.43 3.08
N ASN A 209 -0.89 -15.01 4.11
CA ASN A 209 -0.95 -13.63 4.57
C ASN A 209 0.46 -13.12 4.92
N SER A 210 0.71 -11.82 4.76
CA SER A 210 1.95 -11.21 5.25
C SER A 210 2.03 -11.36 6.77
N ALA A 211 3.23 -11.56 7.27
CA ALA A 211 3.48 -11.89 8.68
C ALA A 211 3.06 -10.77 9.68
N LEU A 212 2.75 -9.57 9.20
CA LEU A 212 2.28 -8.43 10.00
C LEU A 212 0.76 -8.18 9.90
N GLU A 213 0.03 -9.09 9.25
CA GLU A 213 -1.44 -9.04 9.16
C GLU A 213 -2.14 -9.60 10.39
#